data_fa4c06cb5c0c229274d8aacc0ec950e0
#
_entry.id   fa4c06cb5c0c229274d8aacc0ec950e0
#
_cell.length_a   1.000
_cell.length_b   1.000
_cell.length_c   1.000
_cell.angle_alpha   90.00
_cell.angle_beta   90.00
_cell.angle_gamma   90.00
#
_symmetry.space_group_name_H-M   'P 1'
#
loop_
_entity.id
_entity.type
_entity.pdbx_description
1 polymer ?
#
loop_
_entity_poly.entity_id
_entity_poly.type
_entity_poly.pdbx_seq_one_letter_code
_entity_poly.pdbx_strand_id
1 'polypeptide(L)'
;MVVLGDMDFVTAPMVITQLLRLQQVLCGHLKTDDGHTVTFPSKRMDALLEVIEEHDGKAIIWSRFRHDIQQIVENLNKVHGEGCAAAYYGDTSDDERQRIVEDFQKPHSRLKYFVGNPATAGYGITLTEANLVVYYANDFNLETRIQSEDRAHRIGQKNNVTYVDLISEGTIDEKIVKALRAKIDIGAKVLGEEARQWLTLTPPK
;
A
#
# COMPACT_ATOMS: atom_id res chain seq x y z
N MET A 1 19.50 9.40 17.29
CA MET A 1 18.73 10.64 17.52
C MET A 1 18.90 11.51 16.28
N VAL A 2 17.83 11.94 15.66
CA VAL A 2 17.81 12.88 14.53
C VAL A 2 17.08 14.13 15.01
N VAL A 3 17.64 15.31 14.75
CA VAL A 3 17.03 16.60 15.09
C VAL A 3 16.40 17.17 13.83
N LEU A 4 15.12 17.50 13.88
CA LEU A 4 14.34 18.07 12.79
C LEU A 4 13.97 19.52 13.17
N GLY A 5 14.89 20.45 12.93
CA GLY A 5 14.71 21.85 13.39
C GLY A 5 15.02 22.06 14.87
N ASP A 6 14.67 23.23 15.41
CA ASP A 6 15.12 23.68 16.74
C ASP A 6 14.51 22.95 17.96
N MET A 7 13.44 22.17 17.79
CA MET A 7 12.75 21.50 18.91
C MET A 7 12.18 20.09 18.60
N ASP A 8 12.36 19.56 17.40
CA ASP A 8 11.81 18.24 17.03
C ASP A 8 12.85 17.14 17.20
N PHE A 9 12.57 16.18 18.07
CA PHE A 9 13.44 15.03 18.33
C PHE A 9 12.81 13.73 17.84
N VAL A 10 13.66 12.85 17.30
CA VAL A 10 13.27 11.48 16.94
C VAL A 10 14.27 10.52 17.54
N THR A 11 13.79 9.66 18.42
CA THR A 11 14.58 8.57 19.00
C THR A 11 14.14 7.22 18.40
N ALA A 12 15.08 6.34 18.21
CA ALA A 12 14.81 5.02 17.68
C ALA A 12 15.77 4.01 18.35
N PRO A 13 15.48 3.62 19.60
CA PRO A 13 16.38 2.77 20.38
C PRO A 13 16.44 1.33 19.85
N MET A 14 15.38 0.85 19.19
CA MET A 14 15.29 -0.51 18.66
C MET A 14 15.46 -0.52 17.15
N VAL A 15 16.11 -1.56 16.61
CA VAL A 15 16.32 -1.73 15.15
C VAL A 15 15.01 -1.67 14.37
N ILE A 16 13.95 -2.28 14.88
CA ILE A 16 12.64 -2.28 14.21
C ILE A 16 12.05 -0.86 14.11
N THR A 17 12.23 -0.05 15.15
CA THR A 17 11.81 1.36 15.15
C THR A 17 12.64 2.18 14.16
N GLN A 18 13.95 1.90 14.06
CA GLN A 18 14.82 2.56 13.08
C GLN A 18 14.36 2.26 11.65
N LEU A 19 14.05 0.99 11.33
CA LEU A 19 13.54 0.60 10.01
C LEU A 19 12.21 1.31 9.70
N LEU A 20 11.32 1.40 10.67
CA LEU A 20 10.04 2.09 10.52
C LEU A 20 10.24 3.60 10.25
N ARG A 21 11.16 4.25 10.98
CA ARG A 21 11.49 5.67 10.77
C ARG A 21 12.11 5.92 9.40
N LEU A 22 13.01 5.03 8.94
CA LEU A 22 13.57 5.11 7.60
C LEU A 22 12.48 5.02 6.52
N GLN A 23 11.51 4.13 6.67
CA GLN A 23 10.38 4.06 5.73
C GLN A 23 9.53 5.35 5.75
N GLN A 24 9.26 5.92 6.92
CA GLN A 24 8.55 7.20 7.02
C GLN A 24 9.29 8.31 6.26
N VAL A 25 10.62 8.39 6.41
CA VAL A 25 11.44 9.36 5.69
C VAL A 25 11.29 9.18 4.17
N LEU A 26 11.33 7.96 3.67
CA LEU A 26 11.15 7.68 2.24
C LEU A 26 9.75 8.06 1.73
N CYS A 27 8.74 7.99 2.59
CA CYS A 27 7.38 8.44 2.28
C CYS A 27 7.18 9.97 2.40
N GLY A 28 8.22 10.72 2.83
CA GLY A 28 8.15 12.18 2.93
C GLY A 28 7.55 12.69 4.24
N HIS A 29 7.53 11.88 5.27
CA HIS A 29 7.09 12.30 6.60
C HIS A 29 7.90 11.62 7.71
N LEU A 30 7.83 12.18 8.92
CA LEU A 30 8.40 11.56 10.12
C LEU A 30 7.56 11.95 11.33
N LYS A 31 7.16 10.96 12.13
CA LYS A 31 6.47 11.21 13.38
C LYS A 31 7.49 11.48 14.47
N THR A 32 7.40 12.64 15.13
CA THR A 32 8.25 13.05 16.26
C THR A 32 7.91 12.28 17.53
N ASP A 33 8.76 12.36 18.54
CA ASP A 33 8.52 11.71 19.83
C ASP A 33 7.36 12.38 20.60
N ASP A 34 7.06 13.66 20.34
CA ASP A 34 5.89 14.40 20.85
C ASP A 34 4.59 14.09 20.11
N GLY A 35 4.66 13.20 19.10
CA GLY A 35 3.48 12.75 18.37
C GLY A 35 3.08 13.60 17.16
N HIS A 36 3.78 14.70 16.89
CA HIS A 36 3.58 15.51 15.69
C HIS A 36 4.10 14.78 14.45
N THR A 37 3.61 15.15 13.27
CA THR A 37 4.13 14.67 12.00
C THR A 37 4.76 15.83 11.25
N VAL A 38 6.06 15.70 10.96
CA VAL A 38 6.80 16.64 10.10
C VAL A 38 6.80 16.07 8.69
N THR A 39 6.49 16.91 7.70
CA THR A 39 6.48 16.54 6.30
C THR A 39 7.62 17.22 5.55
N PHE A 40 8.14 16.55 4.53
CA PHE A 40 9.20 17.08 3.67
C PHE A 40 9.04 16.53 2.24
N PRO A 41 9.69 17.15 1.25
CA PRO A 41 9.57 16.73 -0.15
C PRO A 41 9.96 15.26 -0.35
N SER A 42 9.11 14.51 -1.04
CA SER A 42 9.37 13.14 -1.49
C SER A 42 8.79 12.95 -2.89
N LYS A 43 9.54 12.27 -3.76
CA LYS A 43 9.09 11.96 -5.13
C LYS A 43 8.13 10.76 -5.19
N ARG A 44 7.80 10.16 -4.05
CA ARG A 44 6.97 8.94 -4.03
C ARG A 44 5.53 9.20 -4.46
N MET A 45 4.99 10.38 -4.13
CA MET A 45 3.66 10.79 -4.59
C MET A 45 3.65 11.01 -6.10
N ASP A 46 4.68 11.66 -6.66
CA ASP A 46 4.79 11.88 -8.10
C ASP A 46 4.85 10.53 -8.83
N ALA A 47 5.68 9.60 -8.35
CA ALA A 47 5.75 8.25 -8.91
C ALA A 47 4.42 7.47 -8.82
N LEU A 48 3.64 7.66 -7.74
CA LEU A 48 2.29 7.08 -7.65
C LEU A 48 1.38 7.64 -8.74
N LEU A 49 1.38 8.96 -8.92
CA LEU A 49 0.53 9.62 -9.90
C LEU A 49 0.90 9.20 -11.33
N GLU A 50 2.18 9.10 -11.66
CA GLU A 50 2.67 8.57 -12.94
C GLU A 50 2.14 7.15 -13.21
N VAL A 51 2.24 6.24 -12.24
CA VAL A 51 1.73 4.87 -12.36
C VAL A 51 0.21 4.85 -12.58
N ILE A 52 -0.52 5.74 -11.92
CA ILE A 52 -1.98 5.84 -12.05
C ILE A 52 -2.38 6.42 -13.41
N GLU A 53 -1.65 7.42 -13.93
CA GLU A 53 -1.91 8.04 -15.22
C GLU A 53 -1.70 7.07 -16.40
N GLU A 54 -0.75 6.14 -16.26
CA GLU A 54 -0.48 5.11 -17.27
C GLU A 54 -1.51 3.96 -17.25
N HIS A 55 -2.45 3.97 -16.31
CA HIS A 55 -3.36 2.84 -16.08
C HIS A 55 -4.84 3.22 -16.18
N ASP A 56 -5.54 2.49 -17.03
CA ASP A 56 -7.01 2.58 -17.12
C ASP A 56 -7.68 1.60 -16.16
N GLY A 57 -8.63 2.11 -15.37
CA GLY A 57 -9.43 1.27 -14.49
C GLY A 57 -9.35 1.70 -13.02
N LYS A 58 -9.71 0.76 -12.14
CA LYS A 58 -9.69 0.99 -10.71
C LYS A 58 -8.41 0.46 -10.08
N ALA A 59 -7.89 1.22 -9.11
CA ALA A 59 -6.67 0.86 -8.42
C ALA A 59 -6.88 0.70 -6.91
N ILE A 60 -6.16 -0.27 -6.34
CA ILE A 60 -5.95 -0.40 -4.91
C ILE A 60 -4.56 0.15 -4.59
N ILE A 61 -4.47 1.03 -3.61
CA ILE A 61 -3.21 1.59 -3.16
C ILE A 61 -3.03 1.24 -1.69
N TRP A 62 -2.01 0.44 -1.43
CA TRP A 62 -1.67 0.00 -0.09
C TRP A 62 -0.57 0.85 0.53
N SER A 63 -0.79 1.42 1.70
CA SER A 63 0.25 2.00 2.52
C SER A 63 0.15 1.54 3.97
N ARG A 64 1.31 1.35 4.58
CA ARG A 64 1.44 1.01 5.99
C ARG A 64 1.07 2.18 6.91
N PHE A 65 1.31 3.41 6.48
CA PHE A 65 1.19 4.59 7.33
C PHE A 65 -0.12 5.34 7.09
N ARG A 66 -0.83 5.63 8.19
CA ARG A 66 -2.07 6.40 8.16
C ARG A 66 -1.90 7.78 7.49
N HIS A 67 -0.78 8.45 7.78
CA HIS A 67 -0.47 9.74 7.18
C HIS A 67 -0.42 9.66 5.65
N ASP A 68 0.25 8.64 5.10
CA ASP A 68 0.31 8.43 3.65
C ASP A 68 -1.08 8.21 3.06
N ILE A 69 -1.90 7.35 3.70
CA ILE A 69 -3.27 7.06 3.24
C ILE A 69 -4.07 8.36 3.09
N GLN A 70 -4.01 9.23 4.10
CA GLN A 70 -4.70 10.53 4.08
C GLN A 70 -4.16 11.43 2.97
N GLN A 71 -2.83 11.54 2.83
CA GLN A 71 -2.19 12.36 1.81
C GLN A 71 -2.47 11.84 0.39
N ILE A 72 -2.48 10.53 0.18
CA ILE A 72 -2.79 9.92 -1.11
C ILE A 72 -4.24 10.24 -1.49
N VAL A 73 -5.20 10.05 -0.59
CA VAL A 73 -6.62 10.34 -0.85
C VAL A 73 -6.83 11.82 -1.15
N GLU A 74 -6.23 12.72 -0.38
CA GLU A 74 -6.30 14.17 -0.61
C GLU A 74 -5.75 14.56 -1.99
N ASN A 75 -4.56 14.07 -2.34
CA ASN A 75 -3.94 14.36 -3.63
C ASN A 75 -4.74 13.79 -4.80
N LEU A 76 -5.22 12.54 -4.72
CA LEU A 76 -6.03 11.93 -5.77
C LEU A 76 -7.35 12.67 -5.96
N ASN A 77 -8.05 13.03 -4.90
CA ASN A 77 -9.28 13.82 -4.99
C ASN A 77 -9.04 15.21 -5.59
N LYS A 78 -7.89 15.82 -5.29
CA LYS A 78 -7.52 17.11 -5.86
C LYS A 78 -7.23 17.02 -7.36
N VAL A 79 -6.54 15.97 -7.81
CA VAL A 79 -6.11 15.81 -9.21
C VAL A 79 -7.23 15.24 -10.08
N HIS A 80 -7.94 14.21 -9.62
CA HIS A 80 -8.93 13.47 -10.42
C HIS A 80 -10.38 13.80 -10.06
N GLY A 81 -10.60 14.70 -9.09
CA GLY A 81 -11.91 15.19 -8.66
C GLY A 81 -12.44 14.50 -7.40
N GLU A 82 -13.15 15.27 -6.60
CA GLU A 82 -13.67 14.88 -5.30
C GLU A 82 -14.49 13.58 -5.33
N GLY A 83 -14.23 12.68 -4.39
CA GLY A 83 -14.89 11.37 -4.28
C GLY A 83 -14.35 10.28 -5.21
N CYS A 84 -13.23 10.53 -5.92
CA CYS A 84 -12.60 9.49 -6.72
C CYS A 84 -11.73 8.52 -5.87
N ALA A 85 -11.31 8.94 -4.67
CA ALA A 85 -10.51 8.16 -3.76
C ALA A 85 -11.15 8.10 -2.36
N ALA A 86 -11.05 6.95 -1.70
CA ALA A 86 -11.52 6.75 -0.33
C ALA A 86 -10.47 6.04 0.53
N ALA A 87 -10.41 6.47 1.81
CA ALA A 87 -9.47 5.95 2.80
C ALA A 87 -10.06 4.79 3.60
N TYR A 88 -9.31 3.68 3.71
CA TYR A 88 -9.70 2.48 4.46
C TYR A 88 -8.61 2.10 5.47
N TYR A 89 -8.79 2.47 6.73
CA TYR A 89 -7.83 2.19 7.82
C TYR A 89 -8.54 2.07 9.18
N GLY A 90 -7.78 1.94 10.27
CA GLY A 90 -8.32 1.60 11.60
C GLY A 90 -9.45 2.50 12.10
N ASP A 91 -9.42 3.81 11.79
CA ASP A 91 -10.41 4.78 12.26
C ASP A 91 -11.65 4.88 11.35
N THR A 92 -11.65 4.24 10.19
CA THR A 92 -12.84 4.18 9.31
C THR A 92 -13.92 3.35 10.02
N SER A 93 -15.11 3.91 10.20
CA SER A 93 -16.24 3.20 10.83
C SER A 93 -16.69 1.99 10.00
N ASP A 94 -17.34 1.03 10.63
CA ASP A 94 -17.75 -0.20 9.93
C ASP A 94 -18.79 0.10 8.84
N ASP A 95 -19.73 1.03 9.07
CA ASP A 95 -20.70 1.46 8.06
C ASP A 95 -20.02 2.13 6.86
N GLU A 96 -19.00 2.94 7.12
CA GLU A 96 -18.22 3.60 6.06
C GLU A 96 -17.37 2.60 5.30
N ARG A 97 -16.74 1.64 5.98
CA ARG A 97 -16.00 0.53 5.36
C ARG A 97 -16.87 -0.24 4.38
N GLN A 98 -18.08 -0.58 4.79
CA GLN A 98 -19.02 -1.29 3.94
C GLN A 98 -19.38 -0.46 2.71
N ARG A 99 -19.73 0.80 2.87
CA ARG A 99 -20.06 1.73 1.77
C ARG A 99 -18.90 1.88 0.77
N ILE A 100 -17.67 2.04 1.27
CA ILE A 100 -16.47 2.15 0.43
C ILE A 100 -16.31 0.90 -0.44
N VAL A 101 -16.42 -0.28 0.15
CA VAL A 101 -16.28 -1.55 -0.58
C VAL A 101 -17.40 -1.71 -1.62
N GLU A 102 -18.66 -1.47 -1.22
CA GLU A 102 -19.80 -1.56 -2.14
C GLU A 102 -19.70 -0.57 -3.31
N ASP A 103 -19.29 0.68 -3.02
CA ASP A 103 -19.10 1.69 -4.07
C ASP A 103 -17.92 1.36 -4.98
N PHE A 104 -16.83 0.88 -4.42
CA PHE A 104 -15.67 0.48 -5.22
C PHE A 104 -16.00 -0.66 -6.17
N GLN A 105 -16.85 -1.61 -5.77
CA GLN A 105 -17.26 -2.76 -6.59
C GLN A 105 -18.26 -2.41 -7.70
N LYS A 106 -18.83 -1.19 -7.73
CA LYS A 106 -19.70 -0.76 -8.83
C LYS A 106 -18.84 -0.34 -10.04
N PRO A 107 -18.98 -0.95 -11.24
CA PRO A 107 -18.09 -0.65 -12.38
C PRO A 107 -18.03 0.82 -12.77
N HIS A 108 -19.17 1.53 -12.69
CA HIS A 108 -19.29 2.94 -13.07
C HIS A 108 -19.29 3.90 -11.90
N SER A 109 -18.87 3.46 -10.71
CA SER A 109 -18.74 4.35 -9.57
C SER A 109 -17.68 5.42 -9.84
N ARG A 110 -17.89 6.59 -9.25
CA ARG A 110 -16.89 7.65 -9.21
C ARG A 110 -15.65 7.23 -8.40
N LEU A 111 -15.83 6.35 -7.41
CA LEU A 111 -14.75 5.81 -6.60
C LEU A 111 -13.87 4.87 -7.43
N LYS A 112 -12.71 5.36 -7.84
CA LYS A 112 -11.72 4.64 -8.64
C LYS A 112 -10.56 4.13 -7.81
N TYR A 113 -10.23 4.81 -6.71
CA TYR A 113 -9.03 4.55 -5.92
C TYR A 113 -9.39 4.14 -4.50
N PHE A 114 -9.15 2.87 -4.19
CA PHE A 114 -9.24 2.35 -2.84
C PHE A 114 -7.87 2.50 -2.17
N VAL A 115 -7.77 3.32 -1.14
CA VAL A 115 -6.50 3.59 -0.45
C VAL A 115 -6.58 3.06 0.97
N GLY A 116 -5.76 2.08 1.32
CA GLY A 116 -5.91 1.44 2.61
C GLY A 116 -4.63 0.89 3.25
N ASN A 117 -4.80 0.47 4.51
CA ASN A 117 -3.76 -0.28 5.21
C ASN A 117 -4.02 -1.77 4.99
N PRO A 118 -3.05 -2.52 4.44
CA PRO A 118 -3.24 -3.95 4.14
C PRO A 118 -3.56 -4.78 5.39
N ALA A 119 -3.01 -4.43 6.56
CA ALA A 119 -3.31 -5.13 7.81
C ALA A 119 -4.76 -4.92 8.28
N THR A 120 -5.34 -3.73 8.04
CA THR A 120 -6.75 -3.43 8.39
C THR A 120 -7.71 -4.09 7.39
N ALA A 121 -7.34 -4.14 6.11
CA ALA A 121 -8.15 -4.73 5.05
C ALA A 121 -8.03 -6.27 4.99
N GLY A 122 -7.28 -6.87 5.90
CA GLY A 122 -6.96 -8.30 5.91
C GLY A 122 -8.15 -9.25 6.06
N TYR A 123 -9.32 -8.79 6.48
CA TYR A 123 -10.46 -9.67 6.73
C TYR A 123 -11.63 -9.41 5.78
N GLY A 124 -11.80 -10.34 4.83
CA GLY A 124 -13.08 -10.59 4.18
C GLY A 124 -13.55 -9.65 3.06
N ILE A 125 -12.87 -8.55 2.77
CA ILE A 125 -13.28 -7.64 1.70
C ILE A 125 -12.91 -8.19 0.31
N THR A 126 -13.72 -7.85 -0.69
CA THR A 126 -13.50 -8.21 -2.09
C THR A 126 -13.37 -6.94 -2.91
N LEU A 127 -12.31 -6.82 -3.70
CA LEU A 127 -11.98 -5.63 -4.50
C LEU A 127 -11.66 -6.02 -5.95
N THR A 128 -12.44 -6.94 -6.52
CA THR A 128 -12.21 -7.52 -7.86
C THR A 128 -12.48 -6.58 -9.04
N GLU A 129 -13.01 -5.40 -8.79
CA GLU A 129 -13.10 -4.35 -9.83
C GLU A 129 -11.74 -3.65 -10.06
N ALA A 130 -10.75 -3.84 -9.17
CA ALA A 130 -9.41 -3.33 -9.38
C ALA A 130 -8.62 -4.21 -10.36
N ASN A 131 -7.89 -3.58 -11.27
CA ASN A 131 -6.94 -4.21 -12.17
C ASN A 131 -5.50 -3.68 -11.97
N LEU A 132 -5.32 -2.75 -11.02
CA LEU A 132 -4.02 -2.26 -10.55
C LEU A 132 -3.95 -2.34 -9.02
N VAL A 133 -2.84 -2.81 -8.50
CA VAL A 133 -2.51 -2.78 -7.07
C VAL A 133 -1.15 -2.15 -6.89
N VAL A 134 -1.10 -1.02 -6.18
CA VAL A 134 0.14 -0.29 -5.91
C VAL A 134 0.48 -0.40 -4.44
N TYR A 135 1.67 -0.85 -4.14
CA TYR A 135 2.24 -0.80 -2.80
C TYR A 135 3.08 0.47 -2.64
N TYR A 136 2.44 1.49 -2.07
CA TYR A 136 3.09 2.76 -1.77
C TYR A 136 4.16 2.62 -0.68
N ALA A 137 3.86 1.85 0.37
CA ALA A 137 4.81 1.45 1.41
C ALA A 137 4.54 0.01 1.85
N ASN A 138 5.51 -0.88 1.64
CA ASN A 138 5.43 -2.29 2.03
C ASN A 138 5.68 -2.51 3.52
N ASP A 139 5.13 -3.58 4.07
CA ASP A 139 5.51 -4.17 5.35
C ASP A 139 6.43 -5.39 5.13
N PHE A 140 7.16 -5.79 6.17
CA PHE A 140 7.93 -7.04 6.21
C PHE A 140 7.08 -8.31 6.35
N ASN A 141 5.77 -8.17 6.61
CA ASN A 141 4.86 -9.28 6.85
C ASN A 141 4.37 -9.87 5.54
N LEU A 142 4.84 -11.08 5.22
CA LEU A 142 4.44 -11.79 4.00
C LEU A 142 2.96 -12.18 4.03
N GLU A 143 2.41 -12.59 5.17
CA GLU A 143 1.01 -12.95 5.29
C GLU A 143 0.09 -11.77 4.93
N THR A 144 0.39 -10.60 5.49
CA THR A 144 -0.32 -9.35 5.16
C THR A 144 -0.21 -9.03 3.67
N ARG A 145 0.97 -9.25 3.06
CA ARG A 145 1.17 -9.05 1.62
C ARG A 145 0.28 -9.98 0.80
N ILE A 146 0.33 -11.29 1.03
CA ILE A 146 -0.49 -12.28 0.32
C ILE A 146 -1.97 -11.99 0.51
N GLN A 147 -2.42 -11.76 1.74
CA GLN A 147 -3.82 -11.43 2.02
C GLN A 147 -4.29 -10.18 1.29
N SER A 148 -3.46 -9.16 1.15
CA SER A 148 -3.81 -7.94 0.43
C SER A 148 -3.88 -8.14 -1.08
N GLU A 149 -3.06 -9.01 -1.65
CA GLU A 149 -3.11 -9.41 -3.06
C GLU A 149 -4.39 -10.18 -3.38
N ASP A 150 -4.81 -11.08 -2.48
CA ASP A 150 -6.05 -11.84 -2.59
C ASP A 150 -7.32 -10.97 -2.59
N ARG A 151 -7.25 -9.67 -2.26
CA ARG A 151 -8.39 -8.76 -2.35
C ARG A 151 -8.75 -8.45 -3.79
N ALA A 152 -7.77 -8.30 -4.66
CA ALA A 152 -7.94 -8.07 -6.10
C ALA A 152 -7.99 -9.39 -6.89
N HIS A 153 -7.12 -10.34 -6.55
CA HIS A 153 -7.02 -11.63 -7.21
C HIS A 153 -7.89 -12.68 -6.51
N ARG A 154 -9.20 -12.63 -6.78
CA ARG A 154 -10.19 -13.51 -6.16
C ARG A 154 -11.18 -14.03 -7.20
N ILE A 155 -11.97 -15.07 -6.83
CA ILE A 155 -13.09 -15.55 -7.65
C ILE A 155 -14.00 -14.38 -8.00
N GLY A 156 -14.19 -14.15 -9.31
CA GLY A 156 -14.94 -13.00 -9.85
C GLY A 156 -14.08 -11.95 -10.54
N GLN A 157 -12.74 -12.01 -10.40
CA GLN A 157 -11.83 -11.18 -11.19
C GLN A 157 -11.88 -11.55 -12.66
N LYS A 158 -12.14 -10.56 -13.53
CA LYS A 158 -12.30 -10.76 -14.99
C LYS A 158 -11.10 -10.23 -15.78
N ASN A 159 -10.25 -9.43 -15.15
CA ASN A 159 -9.13 -8.76 -15.78
C ASN A 159 -7.80 -9.26 -15.20
N ASN A 160 -6.73 -9.07 -15.95
CA ASN A 160 -5.39 -9.23 -15.40
C ASN A 160 -5.15 -8.12 -14.35
N VAL A 161 -4.56 -8.50 -13.24
CA VAL A 161 -4.20 -7.54 -12.17
C VAL A 161 -2.71 -7.25 -12.24
N THR A 162 -2.36 -5.98 -12.39
CA THR A 162 -0.97 -5.51 -12.35
C THR A 162 -0.60 -5.13 -10.93
N TYR A 163 0.55 -5.60 -10.45
CA TYR A 163 1.09 -5.28 -9.12
C TYR A 163 2.35 -4.44 -9.25
N VAL A 164 2.38 -3.30 -8.59
CA VAL A 164 3.50 -2.34 -8.60
C VAL A 164 3.98 -2.08 -7.19
N ASP A 165 5.26 -2.27 -6.94
CA ASP A 165 5.92 -1.86 -5.71
C ASP A 165 6.67 -0.54 -5.94
N LEU A 166 6.30 0.54 -5.24
CA LEU A 166 7.08 1.77 -5.24
C LEU A 166 8.29 1.61 -4.32
N ILE A 167 9.46 1.66 -4.90
CA ILE A 167 10.72 1.50 -4.17
C ILE A 167 11.66 2.67 -4.41
N SER A 168 12.33 3.11 -3.36
CA SER A 168 13.47 4.03 -3.48
C SER A 168 14.74 3.20 -3.58
N GLU A 169 15.47 3.36 -4.69
CA GLU A 169 16.68 2.58 -4.96
C GLU A 169 17.77 2.83 -3.91
N GLY A 170 18.50 1.76 -3.55
CA GLY A 170 19.57 1.80 -2.54
C GLY A 170 19.09 1.94 -1.09
N THR A 171 17.80 1.76 -0.81
CA THR A 171 17.21 2.01 0.51
C THR A 171 16.65 0.75 1.19
N ILE A 172 15.97 0.98 2.32
CA ILE A 172 15.27 -0.09 3.05
C ILE A 172 14.13 -0.70 2.25
N ASP A 173 13.52 0.02 1.30
CA ASP A 173 12.44 -0.50 0.46
C ASP A 173 12.91 -1.72 -0.34
N GLU A 174 14.09 -1.64 -0.97
CA GLU A 174 14.64 -2.79 -1.69
C GLU A 174 14.85 -4.00 -0.77
N LYS A 175 15.32 -3.76 0.47
CA LYS A 175 15.54 -4.85 1.43
C LYS A 175 14.23 -5.50 1.83
N ILE A 176 13.15 -4.71 1.99
CA ILE A 176 11.82 -5.22 2.30
C ILE A 176 11.30 -6.08 1.14
N VAL A 177 11.33 -5.57 -0.08
CA VAL A 177 10.84 -6.30 -1.25
C VAL A 177 11.66 -7.57 -1.49
N LYS A 178 13.00 -7.52 -1.36
CA LYS A 178 13.86 -8.70 -1.44
C LYS A 178 13.52 -9.74 -0.36
N ALA A 179 13.25 -9.30 0.88
CA ALA A 179 12.87 -10.20 1.97
C ALA A 179 11.50 -10.84 1.74
N LEU A 180 10.52 -10.12 1.22
CA LEU A 180 9.21 -10.65 0.85
C LEU A 180 9.35 -11.70 -0.26
N ARG A 181 10.09 -11.41 -1.33
CA ARG A 181 10.35 -12.36 -2.44
C ARG A 181 11.08 -13.61 -1.96
N ALA A 182 12.11 -13.47 -1.10
CA ALA A 182 12.81 -14.60 -0.53
C ALA A 182 11.91 -15.50 0.31
N LYS A 183 11.00 -14.94 1.10
CA LYS A 183 10.01 -15.70 1.87
C LYS A 183 9.01 -16.42 0.96
N ILE A 184 8.60 -15.82 -0.14
CA ILE A 184 7.76 -16.45 -1.17
C ILE A 184 8.50 -17.64 -1.78
N ASP A 185 9.75 -17.47 -2.16
CA ASP A 185 10.57 -18.56 -2.74
C ASP A 185 10.78 -19.74 -1.78
N ILE A 186 10.97 -19.46 -0.50
CA ILE A 186 11.08 -20.51 0.53
C ILE A 186 9.74 -21.24 0.68
N GLY A 187 8.63 -20.49 0.77
CA GLY A 187 7.29 -21.06 0.83
C GLY A 187 6.98 -21.95 -0.39
N ALA A 188 7.33 -21.48 -1.58
CA ALA A 188 7.15 -22.23 -2.83
C ALA A 188 7.97 -23.52 -2.86
N LYS A 189 9.21 -23.51 -2.37
CA LYS A 189 10.05 -24.71 -2.26
C LYS A 189 9.50 -25.75 -1.28
N VAL A 190 8.87 -25.28 -0.19
CA VAL A 190 8.29 -26.18 0.83
C VAL A 190 6.96 -26.78 0.37
N LEU A 191 6.13 -25.98 -0.31
CA LEU A 191 4.78 -26.35 -0.71
C LEU A 191 4.68 -26.97 -2.13
N GLY A 192 5.76 -26.89 -2.91
CA GLY A 192 5.83 -27.41 -4.28
C GLY A 192 5.51 -26.39 -5.38
N GLU A 193 5.63 -26.84 -6.64
CA GLU A 193 5.57 -25.98 -7.81
C GLU A 193 4.20 -25.26 -7.99
N GLU A 194 3.10 -25.92 -7.61
CA GLU A 194 1.75 -25.32 -7.68
C GLU A 194 1.60 -24.11 -6.75
N ALA A 195 2.14 -24.22 -5.54
CA ALA A 195 2.16 -23.09 -4.61
C ALA A 195 3.08 -21.95 -5.09
N ARG A 196 4.14 -22.28 -5.85
CA ARG A 196 5.01 -21.27 -6.45
C ARG A 196 4.27 -20.40 -7.48
N GLN A 197 3.40 -20.97 -8.31
CA GLN A 197 2.57 -20.22 -9.25
C GLN A 197 1.60 -19.28 -8.54
N TRP A 198 1.10 -19.69 -7.38
CA TRP A 198 0.24 -18.87 -6.52
C TRP A 198 0.98 -17.73 -5.83
N LEU A 199 2.22 -17.98 -5.42
CA LEU A 199 3.02 -17.03 -4.65
C LEU A 199 3.85 -16.07 -5.53
N THR A 200 4.10 -16.41 -6.78
CA THR A 200 4.94 -15.61 -7.68
C THR A 200 4.12 -14.86 -8.70
N LEU A 201 2.90 -14.56 -8.60
CA LEU A 201 2.09 -13.67 -9.47
C LEU A 201 2.61 -13.50 -10.92
N THR A 202 3.32 -14.50 -11.42
CA THR A 202 3.76 -14.54 -12.81
C THR A 202 2.61 -15.12 -13.61
N PRO A 203 2.00 -14.39 -14.56
CA PRO A 203 0.94 -14.96 -15.38
C PRO A 203 1.47 -16.21 -16.09
N PRO A 204 0.66 -17.24 -16.24
CA PRO A 204 1.02 -18.40 -17.07
C PRO A 204 1.31 -17.89 -18.49
N LYS A 205 2.37 -18.43 -19.09
CA LYS A 205 2.71 -18.17 -20.49
C LYS A 205 1.61 -18.67 -21.43
#